data_3ea11e28089e4bed9d9e952654241e74
#
_entry.id   3ea11e28089e4bed9d9e952654241e74
#
_cell.length_a   1.000
_cell.length_b   1.000
_cell.length_c   1.000
_cell.angle_alpha   90.00
_cell.angle_beta   90.00
_cell.angle_gamma   90.00
#
_symmetry.space_group_name_H-M   'P 1'
#
loop_
_entity.id
_entity.type
_entity.pdbx_description
1 polymer ?
#
loop_
_entity_poly.entity_id
_entity_poly.type
_entity_poly.pdbx_seq_one_letter_code
_entity_poly.pdbx_strand_id
1 'polypeptide(L)'
;LKLPDNNVTADKFIKVKSITGSGATATGQLEFADAGGGGLVLTASGTTNGSASTITLTNAFSSTYQTYLLIINRLQTPTDESIFFQYGVGGIEDTSSDSIWTMLGMGNDGSELRHYSHQTSGGYDNFMRIGKSVDADSDVGLSCAIWLHNPNTTNTMKMYHGTVAQPYSTATNIAVYSVSGAKNKTTQFNSIRIGTENGATIRSGGTVRIYGVVNA
;
A
#
# COMPACT_ATOMS: atom_id res chain seq x y z
N LEU A 1 42.00 16.11 -2.61
CA LEU A 1 40.59 15.85 -2.35
C LEU A 1 40.39 15.96 -0.82
N LYS A 2 39.60 16.93 -0.38
CA LYS A 2 39.24 17.04 1.06
C LYS A 2 37.90 16.37 1.28
N LEU A 3 37.87 15.37 2.16
CA LEU A 3 36.61 14.76 2.59
C LEU A 3 35.85 15.72 3.52
N PRO A 4 34.51 15.66 3.56
CA PRO A 4 33.72 16.44 4.50
C PRO A 4 34.12 16.14 5.94
N ASP A 5 34.28 17.20 6.75
CA ASP A 5 34.72 17.09 8.15
C ASP A 5 33.60 16.65 9.11
N ASN A 6 32.40 16.41 8.62
CA ASN A 6 31.25 16.04 9.44
C ASN A 6 31.12 14.51 9.54
N ASN A 7 30.64 14.06 10.71
CA ASN A 7 30.35 12.65 10.97
C ASN A 7 29.51 12.05 9.86
N VAL A 8 29.97 10.94 9.32
CA VAL A 8 29.18 10.11 8.40
C VAL A 8 28.02 9.54 9.20
N THR A 9 26.83 10.01 8.93
CA THR A 9 25.60 9.35 9.41
C THR A 9 25.29 8.18 8.46
N ALA A 10 24.69 7.12 9.00
CA ALA A 10 24.25 6.00 8.18
C ALA A 10 23.37 6.50 7.01
N ASP A 11 23.41 5.80 5.90
CA ASP A 11 22.60 6.04 4.69
C ASP A 11 22.92 7.32 3.88
N LYS A 12 24.09 7.90 4.09
CA LYS A 12 24.59 9.00 3.25
C LYS A 12 25.62 8.50 2.24
N PHE A 13 25.59 9.06 1.05
CA PHE A 13 26.63 8.89 0.06
C PHE A 13 27.34 10.19 -0.26
N ILE A 14 28.54 10.09 -0.82
CA ILE A 14 29.34 11.25 -1.22
C ILE A 14 28.94 11.67 -2.62
N LYS A 15 28.52 12.91 -2.79
CA LYS A 15 28.31 13.52 -4.11
C LYS A 15 29.22 14.74 -4.32
N VAL A 16 29.40 15.09 -5.57
CA VAL A 16 30.09 16.34 -5.94
C VAL A 16 29.12 17.50 -5.70
N LYS A 17 29.46 18.40 -4.77
CA LYS A 17 28.69 19.61 -4.49
C LYS A 17 28.89 20.67 -5.55
N SER A 18 30.15 20.92 -5.92
CA SER A 18 30.51 21.90 -6.91
C SER A 18 31.84 21.54 -7.58
N ILE A 19 32.02 22.00 -8.80
CA ILE A 19 33.27 21.89 -9.52
C ILE A 19 33.69 23.31 -9.89
N THR A 20 34.93 23.68 -9.57
CA THR A 20 35.55 24.95 -9.97
C THR A 20 36.71 24.68 -10.90
N GLY A 21 36.77 25.36 -12.04
CA GLY A 21 37.78 25.13 -13.06
C GLY A 21 37.37 24.06 -14.08
N SER A 22 38.26 23.76 -15.00
CA SER A 22 38.04 22.76 -16.06
C SER A 22 39.32 21.96 -16.34
N GLY A 23 39.16 20.81 -16.95
CA GLY A 23 40.30 19.93 -17.30
C GLY A 23 41.05 19.39 -16.08
N ALA A 24 42.34 19.16 -16.20
CA ALA A 24 43.20 18.57 -15.18
C ALA A 24 43.38 19.44 -13.91
N THR A 25 43.02 20.71 -13.95
CA THR A 25 43.10 21.64 -12.82
C THR A 25 41.76 21.86 -12.11
N ALA A 26 40.72 21.18 -12.52
CA ALA A 26 39.41 21.27 -11.87
C ALA A 26 39.48 20.80 -10.43
N THR A 27 38.91 21.56 -9.51
CA THR A 27 38.75 21.19 -8.10
C THR A 27 37.28 20.94 -7.81
N GLY A 28 37.00 19.82 -7.16
CA GLY A 28 35.63 19.44 -6.74
C GLY A 28 35.50 19.49 -5.21
N GLN A 29 34.40 20.07 -4.76
CA GLN A 29 33.99 19.96 -3.37
C GLN A 29 33.01 18.78 -3.23
N LEU A 30 33.23 17.94 -2.24
CA LEU A 30 32.36 16.82 -1.91
C LEU A 30 31.46 17.17 -0.72
N GLU A 31 30.26 16.64 -0.72
CA GLU A 31 29.38 16.68 0.44
C GLU A 31 28.69 15.33 0.66
N PHE A 32 28.29 15.07 1.90
CA PHE A 32 27.40 13.95 2.19
C PHE A 32 25.98 14.35 1.82
N ALA A 33 25.33 13.50 1.07
CA ALA A 33 23.96 13.69 0.64
C ALA A 33 23.13 12.45 0.93
N ASP A 34 21.86 12.70 1.19
CA ASP A 34 20.89 11.62 1.17
C ASP A 34 20.89 10.98 -0.21
N ALA A 35 20.67 9.67 -0.26
CA ALA A 35 20.37 9.00 -1.50
C ALA A 35 19.10 9.67 -2.07
N GLY A 36 19.32 10.74 -2.85
CA GLY A 36 18.27 11.44 -3.59
C GLY A 36 17.74 10.48 -4.62
N GLY A 37 17.00 9.50 -4.18
CA GLY A 37 16.37 8.54 -5.05
C GLY A 37 14.95 8.99 -5.32
N GLY A 38 14.58 9.09 -6.57
CA GLY A 38 13.24 8.80 -6.97
C GLY A 38 12.95 7.37 -6.48
N GLY A 39 12.54 7.20 -5.24
CA GLY A 39 12.47 5.92 -4.58
C GLY A 39 11.24 5.79 -3.70
N LEU A 40 11.10 4.62 -3.19
CA LEU A 40 10.07 4.29 -2.21
C LEU A 40 10.65 4.46 -0.80
N VAL A 41 9.99 5.26 0.03
CA VAL A 41 10.35 5.45 1.45
C VAL A 41 9.33 4.71 2.30
N LEU A 42 9.76 3.76 3.11
CA LEU A 42 8.88 3.05 4.03
C LEU A 42 8.31 4.04 5.07
N THR A 43 7.00 4.23 5.07
CA THR A 43 6.31 5.14 6.01
C THR A 43 5.63 4.39 7.15
N ALA A 44 5.13 3.18 6.89
CA ALA A 44 4.52 2.34 7.91
C ALA A 44 4.62 0.86 7.55
N SER A 45 4.68 0.02 8.57
CA SER A 45 4.65 -1.43 8.39
C SER A 45 4.01 -2.13 9.58
N GLY A 46 3.51 -3.33 9.34
CA GLY A 46 2.97 -4.19 10.37
C GLY A 46 2.98 -5.65 9.95
N THR A 47 2.94 -6.53 10.95
CA THR A 47 2.85 -7.98 10.77
C THR A 47 1.64 -8.50 11.51
N THR A 48 0.91 -9.42 10.90
CA THR A 48 -0.25 -10.06 11.52
C THR A 48 0.20 -11.05 12.59
N ASN A 49 -0.53 -11.08 13.71
CA ASN A 49 -0.18 -11.91 14.90
C ASN A 49 -1.08 -13.13 15.11
N GLY A 50 -2.11 -13.32 14.28
CA GLY A 50 -3.04 -14.45 14.36
C GLY A 50 -4.18 -14.26 15.35
N SER A 51 -4.33 -13.10 15.99
CA SER A 51 -5.34 -12.87 17.03
C SER A 51 -6.38 -11.79 16.69
N ALA A 52 -6.15 -11.00 15.65
CA ALA A 52 -7.03 -9.90 15.26
C ALA A 52 -7.59 -10.09 13.85
N SER A 53 -8.78 -9.59 13.60
CA SER A 53 -9.41 -9.52 12.27
C SER A 53 -8.94 -8.35 11.44
N THR A 54 -8.12 -7.49 12.01
CA THR A 54 -7.63 -6.27 11.35
C THR A 54 -6.19 -5.96 11.74
N ILE A 55 -5.49 -5.26 10.85
CA ILE A 55 -4.23 -4.60 11.13
C ILE A 55 -4.38 -3.12 10.79
N THR A 56 -4.04 -2.24 11.74
CA THR A 56 -4.10 -0.78 11.57
C THR A 56 -2.69 -0.21 11.59
N LEU A 57 -2.36 0.54 10.55
CA LEU A 57 -1.10 1.29 10.46
C LEU A 57 -1.40 2.77 10.68
N THR A 58 -0.94 3.31 11.79
CA THR A 58 -1.03 4.73 12.13
C THR A 58 0.13 5.51 11.50
N ASN A 59 -0.07 6.80 11.24
CA ASN A 59 0.94 7.67 10.61
C ASN A 59 1.50 7.12 9.27
N ALA A 60 0.67 6.33 8.57
CA ALA A 60 1.03 5.74 7.29
C ALA A 60 1.12 6.79 6.17
N PHE A 61 0.36 7.87 6.29
CA PHE A 61 0.28 8.94 5.30
C PHE A 61 0.61 10.29 5.91
N SER A 62 1.33 11.12 5.17
CA SER A 62 1.70 12.49 5.53
C SER A 62 1.57 13.42 4.32
N SER A 63 1.68 14.71 4.52
CA SER A 63 1.70 15.70 3.43
C SER A 63 2.97 15.66 2.56
N THR A 64 3.97 14.88 2.97
CA THR A 64 5.25 14.75 2.25
C THR A 64 5.08 14.06 0.90
N TYR A 65 4.16 13.10 0.80
CA TYR A 65 3.96 12.29 -0.41
C TYR A 65 2.52 12.42 -0.88
N GLN A 66 2.33 12.49 -2.19
CA GLN A 66 0.99 12.47 -2.80
C GLN A 66 0.55 11.06 -3.19
N THR A 67 1.53 10.21 -3.49
CA THR A 67 1.31 8.83 -3.92
C THR A 67 2.01 7.88 -2.97
N TYR A 68 1.35 6.78 -2.67
CA TYR A 68 1.87 5.70 -1.83
C TYR A 68 1.70 4.36 -2.53
N LEU A 69 2.58 3.42 -2.19
CA LEU A 69 2.48 2.03 -2.59
C LEU A 69 2.20 1.16 -1.36
N LEU A 70 1.05 0.52 -1.36
CA LEU A 70 0.68 -0.52 -0.40
C LEU A 70 1.15 -1.87 -0.93
N ILE A 71 1.97 -2.54 -0.15
CA ILE A 71 2.39 -3.93 -0.39
C ILE A 71 1.83 -4.79 0.73
N ILE A 72 1.03 -5.77 0.36
CA ILE A 72 0.60 -6.85 1.25
C ILE A 72 1.25 -8.14 0.78
N ASN A 73 1.82 -8.88 1.70
CA ASN A 73 2.39 -10.18 1.41
C ASN A 73 1.80 -11.23 2.34
N ARG A 74 1.20 -12.26 1.76
CA ARG A 74 0.68 -13.45 2.43
C ARG A 74 -0.32 -13.14 3.56
N LEU A 75 -1.39 -12.42 3.26
CA LEU A 75 -2.48 -12.22 4.21
C LEU A 75 -3.45 -13.39 4.13
N GLN A 76 -3.57 -14.15 5.21
CA GLN A 76 -4.32 -15.40 5.29
C GLN A 76 -5.42 -15.32 6.34
N THR A 77 -6.50 -16.06 6.12
CA THR A 77 -7.64 -16.21 7.05
C THR A 77 -7.94 -17.69 7.30
N PRO A 78 -8.51 -18.06 8.44
CA PRO A 78 -8.88 -19.45 8.74
C PRO A 78 -10.17 -19.90 8.03
N THR A 79 -10.91 -18.97 7.44
CA THR A 79 -12.15 -19.17 6.68
C THR A 79 -12.10 -18.35 5.41
N ASP A 80 -12.87 -18.73 4.41
CA ASP A 80 -12.99 -17.96 3.17
C ASP A 80 -13.53 -16.57 3.46
N GLU A 81 -12.72 -15.54 3.17
CA GLU A 81 -13.02 -14.17 3.52
C GLU A 81 -12.77 -13.19 2.38
N SER A 82 -13.48 -12.10 2.42
CA SER A 82 -13.15 -10.93 1.60
C SER A 82 -12.26 -10.00 2.39
N ILE A 83 -11.20 -9.52 1.75
CA ILE A 83 -10.22 -8.60 2.34
C ILE A 83 -10.49 -7.19 1.82
N PHE A 84 -10.42 -6.24 2.72
CA PHE A 84 -10.61 -4.83 2.41
C PHE A 84 -9.54 -3.94 3.07
N PHE A 85 -9.50 -2.69 2.64
CA PHE A 85 -8.88 -1.62 3.42
C PHE A 85 -9.83 -0.44 3.62
N GLN A 86 -9.57 0.33 4.68
CA GLN A 86 -10.25 1.58 5.00
C GLN A 86 -9.21 2.65 5.34
N TYR A 87 -9.46 3.86 4.93
CA TYR A 87 -8.70 5.01 5.44
C TYR A 87 -9.17 5.41 6.82
N GLY A 88 -8.32 6.10 7.58
CA GLY A 88 -8.64 6.57 8.92
C GLY A 88 -7.85 7.80 9.36
N VAL A 89 -8.21 8.32 10.51
CA VAL A 89 -7.53 9.43 11.17
C VAL A 89 -7.12 9.00 12.57
N GLY A 90 -5.82 9.08 12.89
CA GLY A 90 -5.30 8.71 14.21
C GLY A 90 -5.51 7.23 14.59
N GLY A 91 -5.64 6.34 13.61
CA GLY A 91 -5.91 4.91 13.83
C GLY A 91 -7.40 4.57 13.94
N ILE A 92 -8.30 5.55 13.87
CA ILE A 92 -9.74 5.35 13.82
C ILE A 92 -10.16 5.34 12.35
N GLU A 93 -10.81 4.26 11.94
CA GLU A 93 -11.30 4.10 10.56
C GLU A 93 -12.44 5.06 10.21
N ASP A 94 -12.47 5.50 8.97
CA ASP A 94 -13.61 6.21 8.41
C ASP A 94 -14.66 5.19 7.93
N THR A 95 -15.76 5.09 8.66
CA THR A 95 -16.87 4.18 8.38
C THR A 95 -17.95 4.79 7.50
N SER A 96 -17.74 5.98 6.94
CA SER A 96 -18.73 6.59 6.04
C SER A 96 -18.86 5.80 4.74
N SER A 97 -20.10 5.63 4.30
CA SER A 97 -20.44 4.92 3.06
C SER A 97 -20.24 5.85 1.86
N ASP A 98 -19.02 5.98 1.39
CA ASP A 98 -18.63 6.84 0.27
C ASP A 98 -17.46 6.25 -0.55
N SER A 99 -17.24 4.94 -0.42
CA SER A 99 -16.24 4.18 -1.16
C SER A 99 -16.86 3.45 -2.35
N ILE A 100 -16.19 3.50 -3.48
CA ILE A 100 -16.49 2.70 -4.67
C ILE A 100 -15.28 1.83 -4.99
N TRP A 101 -15.52 0.61 -5.46
CA TRP A 101 -14.46 -0.30 -5.83
C TRP A 101 -14.88 -1.24 -6.97
N THR A 102 -13.90 -1.70 -7.72
CA THR A 102 -14.07 -2.72 -8.74
C THR A 102 -12.87 -3.65 -8.76
N MET A 103 -13.12 -4.91 -9.06
CA MET A 103 -12.13 -5.95 -9.25
C MET A 103 -12.44 -6.68 -10.55
N LEU A 104 -11.44 -6.80 -11.42
CA LEU A 104 -11.55 -7.51 -12.69
C LEU A 104 -10.39 -8.50 -12.80
N GLY A 105 -10.66 -9.77 -13.02
CA GLY A 105 -9.60 -10.75 -13.04
C GLY A 105 -9.99 -12.11 -13.58
N MET A 106 -9.03 -13.01 -13.56
CA MET A 106 -9.14 -14.39 -14.05
C MET A 106 -8.52 -15.35 -13.04
N GLY A 107 -9.11 -16.53 -12.92
CA GLY A 107 -8.53 -17.66 -12.19
C GLY A 107 -7.82 -18.63 -13.15
N ASN A 108 -6.88 -19.42 -12.63
CA ASN A 108 -6.19 -20.48 -13.38
C ASN A 108 -7.03 -21.75 -13.55
N ASP A 109 -8.23 -21.77 -13.00
CA ASP A 109 -9.18 -22.89 -13.09
C ASP A 109 -9.92 -22.97 -14.44
N GLY A 110 -9.54 -22.13 -15.40
CA GLY A 110 -10.21 -22.01 -16.70
C GLY A 110 -11.56 -21.30 -16.62
N SER A 111 -11.89 -20.73 -15.46
CA SER A 111 -13.12 -19.97 -15.28
C SER A 111 -13.09 -18.67 -16.08
N GLU A 112 -14.28 -18.22 -16.43
CA GLU A 112 -14.49 -16.97 -17.16
C GLU A 112 -13.94 -15.75 -16.40
N LEU A 113 -13.80 -14.66 -17.14
CA LEU A 113 -13.48 -13.33 -16.59
C LEU A 113 -14.42 -13.00 -15.43
N ARG A 114 -13.86 -12.74 -14.25
CA ARG A 114 -14.60 -12.42 -13.05
C ARG A 114 -14.61 -10.92 -12.83
N HIS A 115 -15.80 -10.38 -12.66
CA HIS A 115 -15.99 -8.98 -12.34
C HIS A 115 -16.75 -8.85 -11.02
N TYR A 116 -16.18 -8.08 -10.10
CA TYR A 116 -16.84 -7.68 -8.86
C TYR A 116 -16.79 -6.17 -8.75
N SER A 117 -17.90 -5.56 -8.37
CA SER A 117 -17.94 -4.12 -8.14
C SER A 117 -18.95 -3.80 -7.05
N HIS A 118 -18.74 -2.70 -6.37
CA HIS A 118 -19.77 -2.09 -5.56
C HIS A 118 -20.13 -0.76 -6.19
N GLN A 119 -21.17 -0.82 -6.98
CA GLN A 119 -21.96 0.30 -7.47
C GLN A 119 -23.36 -0.22 -7.83
N THR A 120 -24.14 -0.57 -6.82
CA THR A 120 -25.57 -0.70 -7.01
C THR A 120 -26.20 0.68 -6.83
N SER A 121 -27.24 0.97 -7.58
CA SER A 121 -27.97 2.25 -7.62
C SER A 121 -28.23 2.80 -6.21
N GLY A 122 -27.37 3.71 -5.75
CA GLY A 122 -27.51 4.46 -4.49
C GLY A 122 -26.71 3.99 -3.28
N GLY A 123 -25.83 2.99 -3.38
CA GLY A 123 -25.01 2.54 -2.26
C GLY A 123 -23.52 2.69 -2.50
N TYR A 124 -22.84 3.33 -1.58
CA TYR A 124 -21.38 3.28 -1.45
C TYR A 124 -21.03 2.35 -0.30
N ASP A 125 -19.88 1.69 -0.37
CA ASP A 125 -19.34 0.93 0.75
C ASP A 125 -18.60 1.83 1.76
N ASN A 126 -18.47 1.35 2.98
CA ASN A 126 -17.61 2.00 3.96
C ASN A 126 -16.14 1.52 3.87
N PHE A 127 -15.82 0.60 2.97
CA PHE A 127 -14.49 0.06 2.73
C PHE A 127 -14.20 -0.11 1.24
N MET A 128 -12.94 -0.32 0.91
CA MET A 128 -12.45 -0.62 -0.44
C MET A 128 -11.98 -2.07 -0.51
N ARG A 129 -12.74 -2.92 -1.18
CA ARG A 129 -12.41 -4.35 -1.28
C ARG A 129 -11.21 -4.56 -2.20
N ILE A 130 -10.30 -5.43 -1.78
CA ILE A 130 -9.10 -5.83 -2.53
C ILE A 130 -8.96 -7.34 -2.68
N GLY A 131 -9.75 -8.14 -1.95
CA GLY A 131 -9.83 -9.58 -2.08
C GLY A 131 -11.25 -10.07 -1.93
N LYS A 132 -11.67 -11.04 -2.74
CA LYS A 132 -13.00 -11.62 -2.70
C LYS A 132 -12.90 -13.13 -2.54
N SER A 133 -13.52 -13.68 -1.48
CA SER A 133 -13.48 -15.11 -1.17
C SER A 133 -12.06 -15.68 -1.22
N VAL A 134 -11.15 -15.02 -0.49
CA VAL A 134 -9.78 -15.51 -0.32
C VAL A 134 -9.86 -16.84 0.42
N ASP A 135 -9.35 -17.89 -0.19
CA ASP A 135 -9.44 -19.25 0.33
C ASP A 135 -8.70 -19.40 1.67
N ALA A 136 -9.28 -20.23 2.54
CA ALA A 136 -8.82 -20.45 3.90
C ALA A 136 -7.56 -21.33 4.03
N ASP A 137 -6.99 -21.79 2.94
CA ASP A 137 -5.81 -22.66 2.99
C ASP A 137 -4.63 -22.00 3.70
N SER A 138 -3.91 -22.79 4.49
CA SER A 138 -2.84 -22.32 5.36
C SER A 138 -1.56 -21.94 4.63
N ASP A 139 -1.36 -22.41 3.40
CA ASP A 139 -0.08 -22.27 2.70
C ASP A 139 -0.05 -21.10 1.70
N VAL A 140 -1.22 -20.58 1.35
CA VAL A 140 -1.37 -19.45 0.44
C VAL A 140 -2.14 -18.33 1.10
N GLY A 141 -2.00 -17.13 0.59
CA GLY A 141 -2.69 -15.95 1.09
C GLY A 141 -2.73 -14.86 0.05
N LEU A 142 -3.50 -13.83 0.29
CA LEU A 142 -3.58 -12.66 -0.56
C LEU A 142 -2.25 -11.91 -0.53
N SER A 143 -1.75 -11.58 -1.72
CA SER A 143 -0.61 -10.67 -1.92
C SER A 143 -0.98 -9.61 -2.95
N CYS A 144 -0.57 -8.37 -2.73
CA CYS A 144 -0.93 -7.27 -3.63
C CYS A 144 0.12 -6.16 -3.66
N ALA A 145 0.06 -5.40 -4.76
CA ALA A 145 0.71 -4.10 -4.91
C ALA A 145 -0.34 -3.09 -5.39
N ILE A 146 -0.64 -2.09 -4.57
CA ILE A 146 -1.71 -1.12 -4.81
C ILE A 146 -1.17 0.30 -4.63
N TRP A 147 -1.37 1.12 -5.65
CA TRP A 147 -1.09 2.55 -5.62
C TRP A 147 -2.24 3.29 -4.98
N LEU A 148 -1.94 4.12 -3.98
CA LEU A 148 -2.89 4.96 -3.26
C LEU A 148 -2.55 6.41 -3.57
N HIS A 149 -3.53 7.17 -4.08
CA HIS A 149 -3.32 8.54 -4.50
C HIS A 149 -4.02 9.52 -3.55
N ASN A 150 -3.29 10.53 -3.16
CA ASN A 150 -3.77 11.67 -2.35
C ASN A 150 -4.41 11.32 -0.99
N PRO A 151 -3.98 10.27 -0.24
CA PRO A 151 -4.66 9.91 1.00
C PRO A 151 -4.63 11.05 2.04
N ASN A 152 -3.56 11.83 2.10
CA ASN A 152 -3.38 12.93 3.06
C ASN A 152 -3.53 14.32 2.44
N THR A 153 -4.39 14.48 1.43
CA THR A 153 -4.70 15.79 0.85
C THR A 153 -6.13 16.22 1.13
N THR A 154 -6.37 17.52 1.23
CA THR A 154 -7.73 18.09 1.27
C THR A 154 -8.26 18.30 -0.15
N ASN A 155 -9.59 18.39 -0.27
CA ASN A 155 -10.29 18.77 -1.51
C ASN A 155 -10.08 17.85 -2.72
N THR A 156 -9.61 16.62 -2.51
CA THR A 156 -9.43 15.63 -3.57
C THR A 156 -9.97 14.27 -3.15
N MET A 157 -10.56 13.54 -4.09
CA MET A 157 -10.87 12.13 -3.93
C MET A 157 -9.60 11.32 -3.67
N LYS A 158 -9.72 10.25 -2.89
CA LYS A 158 -8.64 9.27 -2.65
C LYS A 158 -8.85 8.13 -3.63
N MET A 159 -8.01 8.06 -4.65
CA MET A 159 -8.08 6.99 -5.66
C MET A 159 -7.08 5.90 -5.36
N TYR A 160 -7.38 4.70 -5.82
CA TYR A 160 -6.43 3.60 -5.78
C TYR A 160 -6.56 2.72 -7.02
N HIS A 161 -5.47 2.05 -7.36
CA HIS A 161 -5.44 0.99 -8.37
C HIS A 161 -4.27 0.06 -8.12
N GLY A 162 -4.37 -1.17 -8.59
CA GLY A 162 -3.29 -2.13 -8.40
C GLY A 162 -3.62 -3.53 -8.87
N THR A 163 -2.77 -4.46 -8.46
CA THR A 163 -2.91 -5.88 -8.77
C THR A 163 -2.90 -6.70 -7.48
N VAL A 164 -3.77 -7.70 -7.44
CA VAL A 164 -3.92 -8.64 -6.33
C VAL A 164 -3.83 -10.05 -6.86
N ALA A 165 -3.04 -10.88 -6.21
CA ALA A 165 -3.02 -12.33 -6.40
C ALA A 165 -3.54 -12.99 -5.12
N GLN A 166 -4.47 -13.94 -5.26
CA GLN A 166 -5.06 -14.62 -4.13
C GLN A 166 -5.44 -16.06 -4.47
N PRO A 167 -5.46 -16.97 -3.49
CA PRO A 167 -6.10 -18.27 -3.64
C PRO A 167 -7.62 -18.08 -3.79
N TYR A 168 -8.24 -18.92 -4.60
CA TYR A 168 -9.67 -18.87 -4.85
C TYR A 168 -10.26 -20.27 -4.91
N SER A 169 -11.25 -20.58 -4.07
CA SER A 169 -11.98 -21.83 -4.03
C SER A 169 -11.19 -23.07 -3.58
N THR A 170 -9.90 -23.13 -3.84
CA THR A 170 -8.96 -24.15 -3.35
C THR A 170 -7.56 -23.60 -3.35
N ALA A 171 -6.64 -24.15 -2.55
CA ALA A 171 -5.24 -23.75 -2.49
C ALA A 171 -4.49 -23.80 -3.84
N THR A 172 -4.96 -24.62 -4.77
CA THR A 172 -4.35 -24.79 -6.09
C THR A 172 -4.87 -23.81 -7.14
N ASN A 173 -5.99 -23.15 -6.85
CA ASN A 173 -6.59 -22.18 -7.76
C ASN A 173 -6.17 -20.77 -7.36
N ILE A 174 -5.41 -20.11 -8.20
CA ILE A 174 -4.97 -18.72 -8.00
C ILE A 174 -5.78 -17.82 -8.95
N ALA A 175 -6.31 -16.75 -8.39
CA ALA A 175 -6.91 -15.68 -9.16
C ALA A 175 -6.06 -14.42 -9.08
N VAL A 176 -5.94 -13.72 -10.21
CA VAL A 176 -5.26 -12.42 -10.31
C VAL A 176 -6.29 -11.39 -10.71
N TYR A 177 -6.37 -10.32 -9.94
CA TYR A 177 -7.31 -9.22 -10.14
C TYR A 177 -6.56 -7.90 -10.37
N SER A 178 -7.02 -7.13 -11.33
CA SER A 178 -6.83 -5.68 -11.35
C SER A 178 -7.90 -5.06 -10.45
N VAL A 179 -7.47 -4.26 -9.50
CA VAL A 179 -8.35 -3.58 -8.53
C VAL A 179 -8.27 -2.08 -8.70
N SER A 180 -9.39 -1.39 -8.57
CA SER A 180 -9.42 0.06 -8.58
C SER A 180 -10.63 0.60 -7.83
N GLY A 181 -10.57 1.87 -7.45
CA GLY A 181 -11.68 2.52 -6.79
C GLY A 181 -11.33 3.88 -6.23
N ALA A 182 -12.24 4.41 -5.46
CA ALA A 182 -12.08 5.71 -4.82
C ALA A 182 -12.85 5.81 -3.50
N LYS A 183 -12.34 6.64 -2.60
CA LYS A 183 -13.05 7.19 -1.45
C LYS A 183 -13.45 8.62 -1.77
N ASN A 184 -14.75 8.88 -1.87
CA ASN A 184 -15.30 10.21 -2.19
C ASN A 184 -15.32 11.10 -0.94
N LYS A 185 -14.15 11.42 -0.43
CA LYS A 185 -13.93 12.27 0.75
C LYS A 185 -12.80 13.24 0.53
N THR A 186 -12.96 14.42 1.10
CA THR A 186 -11.95 15.49 1.12
C THR A 186 -11.12 15.50 2.42
N THR A 187 -11.41 14.61 3.37
CA THR A 187 -10.69 14.46 4.63
C THR A 187 -9.23 14.07 4.39
N GLN A 188 -8.31 14.62 5.18
CA GLN A 188 -6.93 14.14 5.26
C GLN A 188 -6.87 12.89 6.11
N PHE A 189 -6.49 11.78 5.52
CA PHE A 189 -6.25 10.54 6.24
C PHE A 189 -4.76 10.39 6.54
N ASN A 190 -4.44 9.85 7.71
CA ASN A 190 -3.07 9.55 8.11
C ASN A 190 -2.87 8.10 8.54
N SER A 191 -3.92 7.29 8.51
CA SER A 191 -3.89 5.88 8.86
C SER A 191 -4.65 5.03 7.85
N ILE A 192 -4.34 3.74 7.83
CA ILE A 192 -5.02 2.72 7.03
C ILE A 192 -5.24 1.48 7.89
N ARG A 193 -6.41 0.87 7.73
CA ARG A 193 -6.80 -0.40 8.32
C ARG A 193 -7.02 -1.41 7.20
N ILE A 194 -6.44 -2.57 7.33
CA ILE A 194 -6.70 -3.74 6.49
C ILE A 194 -7.45 -4.76 7.33
N GLY A 195 -8.50 -5.36 6.80
CA GLY A 195 -9.36 -6.26 7.57
C GLY A 195 -10.11 -7.28 6.72
N THR A 196 -10.84 -8.14 7.43
CA THR A 196 -11.74 -9.16 6.89
C THR A 196 -13.19 -8.70 7.01
N GLU A 197 -14.00 -8.96 6.00
CA GLU A 197 -15.38 -8.44 5.92
C GLU A 197 -16.29 -8.97 7.03
N ASN A 198 -16.18 -10.26 7.39
CA ASN A 198 -17.01 -10.89 8.41
C ASN A 198 -16.31 -11.02 9.78
N GLY A 199 -15.17 -10.36 9.95
CA GLY A 199 -14.48 -10.30 11.24
C GLY A 199 -13.65 -11.54 11.58
N ALA A 200 -13.39 -12.44 10.64
CA ALA A 200 -12.48 -13.56 10.85
C ALA A 200 -11.06 -13.08 11.16
N THR A 201 -10.37 -13.77 12.05
CA THR A 201 -8.98 -13.42 12.39
C THR A 201 -8.05 -13.56 11.19
N ILE A 202 -7.05 -12.70 11.11
CA ILE A 202 -5.98 -12.81 10.13
C ILE A 202 -4.86 -13.67 10.74
N ARG A 203 -4.44 -14.73 10.05
CA ARG A 203 -3.38 -15.61 10.52
C ARG A 203 -2.07 -14.84 10.70
N SER A 204 -1.17 -15.35 11.55
CA SER A 204 0.13 -14.76 11.79
C SER A 204 1.07 -14.86 10.57
N GLY A 205 2.03 -13.94 10.49
CA GLY A 205 3.10 -13.95 9.48
C GLY A 205 2.80 -13.20 8.19
N GLY A 206 1.57 -12.70 7.99
CA GLY A 206 1.29 -11.77 6.92
C GLY A 206 1.93 -10.40 7.18
N THR A 207 2.40 -9.73 6.15
CA THR A 207 3.02 -8.39 6.29
C THR A 207 2.31 -7.35 5.45
N VAL A 208 2.18 -6.15 6.00
CA VAL A 208 1.65 -4.96 5.33
C VAL A 208 2.70 -3.87 5.39
N ARG A 209 3.00 -3.25 4.27
CA ARG A 209 3.96 -2.13 4.16
C ARG A 209 3.39 -1.02 3.31
N ILE A 210 3.61 0.20 3.75
CA ILE A 210 3.27 1.43 3.02
C ILE A 210 4.56 2.17 2.70
N TYR A 211 4.72 2.52 1.45
CA TYR A 211 5.84 3.32 0.97
C TYR A 211 5.32 4.62 0.37
N GLY A 212 5.87 5.74 0.80
CA GLY A 212 5.71 7.02 0.14
C GLY A 212 6.55 7.08 -1.14
N VAL A 213 5.98 7.58 -2.22
CA VAL A 213 6.69 7.77 -3.49
C VAL A 213 7.29 9.16 -3.50
N VAL A 214 8.61 9.24 -3.57
CA VAL A 214 9.32 10.53 -3.69
C VAL A 214 9.03 11.10 -5.08
N ASN A 215 8.40 12.27 -5.12
CA ASN A 215 8.25 13.01 -6.35
C ASN A 215 9.63 13.59 -6.74
N ALA A 216 10.10 13.21 -7.91
CA ALA A 216 11.34 13.76 -8.48
C ALA A 216 11.15 15.21 -8.93
#